data_b6082a10581af4a7ea9c00b11b91fd59
#
_entry.id   b6082a10581af4a7ea9c00b11b91fd59
#
_cell.length_a   1.000
_cell.length_b   1.000
_cell.length_c   1.000
_cell.angle_alpha   90.00
_cell.angle_beta   90.00
_cell.angle_gamma   90.00
#
_symmetry.space_group_name_H-M   'P 1'
#
loop_
_entity.id
_entity.type
_entity.pdbx_description
1 polymer ?
#
loop_
_entity_poly.entity_id
_entity_poly.type
_entity_poly.pdbx_seq_one_letter_code
_entity_poly.pdbx_strand_id
1 'polypeptide(L)'
;MSMACDDGRVPVPTLTPDESLGLVIHPRNDPTPVVEKLTSWARSHGKHVIADARDHARLPDGVERVSEAELVERAGALISLGGDGTMLGALRLVANRPVPVMGVNLGHLGFLVEVQPQELDAALDRLNTGNFTIEEHSAAVLTDESDELVAFNDIALASVPGEGSVQAVLTVMGRASGRYRCDALVIATPIGSTAYSYAAGGPLVSPMLDAVVISPVAPISGISRPAVISGAEPLALALLEDSGRPALQVDGTIRRRMAPGESLEVRLRPRAGLVVRLDPERHQRRSEVKLSLLDLPFLPEEMRDLLPRREAPALIPAT
;
A
#
# COMPACT_ATOMS: atom_id res chain seq x y z
N MET A 1 -34.61 10.90 -26.01
CA MET A 1 -34.42 9.80 -25.08
C MET A 1 -32.93 9.78 -24.73
N SER A 2 -32.57 10.54 -23.70
CA SER A 2 -31.18 10.69 -23.26
C SER A 2 -30.85 9.49 -22.39
N MET A 3 -29.95 8.63 -22.87
CA MET A 3 -29.32 7.60 -22.04
C MET A 3 -28.31 8.34 -21.15
N ALA A 4 -28.69 8.53 -19.89
CA ALA A 4 -27.71 8.83 -18.86
C ALA A 4 -26.76 7.64 -18.75
N CYS A 5 -25.50 7.82 -19.06
CA CYS A 5 -24.46 6.87 -18.70
C CYS A 5 -24.41 6.85 -17.17
N ASP A 6 -24.80 5.72 -16.61
CA ASP A 6 -24.47 5.37 -15.23
C ASP A 6 -22.94 5.21 -15.19
N ASP A 7 -22.24 6.18 -14.61
CA ASP A 7 -20.78 6.27 -14.67
C ASP A 7 -20.09 5.35 -13.63
N GLY A 8 -20.80 4.32 -13.17
CA GLY A 8 -20.23 3.20 -12.40
C GLY A 8 -19.57 3.60 -11.08
N ARG A 9 -19.78 4.82 -10.60
CA ARG A 9 -19.23 5.27 -9.33
C ARG A 9 -19.92 4.55 -8.19
N VAL A 10 -19.12 3.84 -7.42
CA VAL A 10 -19.58 3.25 -6.17
C VAL A 10 -20.05 4.37 -5.25
N PRO A 11 -21.20 4.23 -4.56
CA PRO A 11 -21.62 5.20 -3.57
C PRO A 11 -20.48 5.43 -2.57
N VAL A 12 -20.04 6.68 -2.44
CA VAL A 12 -19.01 7.07 -1.47
C VAL A 12 -19.62 6.85 -0.09
N PRO A 13 -19.06 5.99 0.77
CA PRO A 13 -19.57 5.81 2.11
C PRO A 13 -19.38 7.13 2.88
N THR A 14 -20.48 7.75 3.27
CA THR A 14 -20.47 8.88 4.20
C THR A 14 -20.33 8.35 5.61
N LEU A 15 -19.50 9.00 6.43
CA LEU A 15 -19.36 8.66 7.85
C LEU A 15 -20.70 8.85 8.55
N THR A 16 -21.26 7.78 9.10
CA THR A 16 -22.45 7.89 9.95
C THR A 16 -22.10 8.58 11.28
N PRO A 17 -23.10 9.17 11.98
CA PRO A 17 -22.83 9.83 13.26
C PRO A 17 -22.15 8.95 14.31
N ASP A 18 -22.43 7.65 14.31
CA ASP A 18 -21.94 6.68 15.28
C ASP A 18 -20.58 6.08 14.91
N GLU A 19 -20.08 6.33 13.70
CA GLU A 19 -18.78 5.81 13.25
C GLU A 19 -17.62 6.66 13.77
N SER A 20 -16.57 5.96 14.23
CA SER A 20 -15.35 6.59 14.74
C SER A 20 -14.31 6.79 13.62
N LEU A 21 -13.44 7.78 13.80
CA LEU A 21 -12.22 7.95 13.03
C LEU A 21 -11.11 7.12 13.68
N GLY A 22 -10.65 6.08 12.98
CA GLY A 22 -9.54 5.26 13.44
C GLY A 22 -8.19 5.87 13.05
N LEU A 23 -7.21 5.87 13.95
CA LEU A 23 -5.86 6.36 13.67
C LEU A 23 -4.88 5.20 13.48
N VAL A 24 -4.05 5.32 12.45
CA VAL A 24 -2.84 4.51 12.25
C VAL A 24 -1.65 5.45 12.16
N ILE A 25 -0.70 5.34 13.10
CA ILE A 25 0.40 6.30 13.23
C ILE A 25 1.74 5.67 12.85
N HIS A 26 2.62 6.48 12.24
CA HIS A 26 3.97 6.06 11.89
C HIS A 26 4.77 5.70 13.14
N PRO A 27 5.51 4.58 13.20
CA PRO A 27 6.15 4.11 14.43
C PRO A 27 7.22 5.04 15.01
N ARG A 28 7.79 5.97 14.24
CA ARG A 28 8.91 6.82 14.66
C ARG A 28 8.63 8.32 14.61
N ASN A 29 7.64 8.78 13.84
CA ASN A 29 7.33 10.20 13.75
C ASN A 29 6.50 10.64 14.95
N ASP A 30 6.65 11.89 15.39
CA ASP A 30 5.77 12.47 16.42
C ASP A 30 4.42 12.86 15.76
N PRO A 31 3.32 12.18 16.11
CA PRO A 31 2.01 12.48 15.57
C PRO A 31 1.27 13.58 16.35
N THR A 32 1.78 13.98 17.52
CA THR A 32 1.07 14.79 18.51
C THR A 32 0.41 16.04 17.93
N PRO A 33 1.10 16.93 17.16
CA PRO A 33 0.47 18.15 16.69
C PRO A 33 -0.70 17.90 15.73
N VAL A 34 -0.60 16.82 14.94
CA VAL A 34 -1.66 16.45 13.97
C VAL A 34 -2.83 15.77 14.68
N VAL A 35 -2.55 14.92 15.68
CA VAL A 35 -3.60 14.25 16.46
C VAL A 35 -4.36 15.23 17.34
N GLU A 36 -3.71 16.23 17.96
CA GLU A 36 -4.37 17.29 18.70
C GLU A 36 -5.33 18.10 17.82
N LYS A 37 -4.91 18.45 16.62
CA LYS A 37 -5.74 19.13 15.64
C LYS A 37 -6.94 18.27 15.25
N LEU A 38 -6.71 16.98 14.94
CA LEU A 38 -7.75 16.03 14.56
C LEU A 38 -8.75 15.80 15.71
N THR A 39 -8.31 15.63 16.95
CA THR A 39 -9.20 15.46 18.11
C THR A 39 -10.00 16.72 18.42
N SER A 40 -9.43 17.91 18.20
CA SER A 40 -10.14 19.17 18.33
C SER A 40 -11.26 19.28 17.30
N TRP A 41 -10.95 18.98 16.04
CA TRP A 41 -11.92 18.94 14.96
C TRP A 41 -13.03 17.90 15.25
N ALA A 42 -12.67 16.68 15.62
CA ALA A 42 -13.62 15.61 15.91
C ALA A 42 -14.61 16.01 17.02
N ARG A 43 -14.11 16.61 18.10
CA ARG A 43 -14.94 17.09 19.23
C ARG A 43 -15.95 18.14 18.78
N SER A 44 -15.56 19.08 17.91
CA SER A 44 -16.47 20.11 17.39
C SER A 44 -17.54 19.55 16.43
N HIS A 45 -17.31 18.37 15.86
CA HIS A 45 -18.23 17.70 14.93
C HIS A 45 -18.94 16.48 15.53
N GLY A 46 -18.84 16.27 16.85
CA GLY A 46 -19.47 15.13 17.54
C GLY A 46 -18.94 13.78 17.11
N LYS A 47 -17.69 13.70 16.67
CA LYS A 47 -17.03 12.47 16.24
C LYS A 47 -16.08 11.94 17.31
N HIS A 48 -15.90 10.61 17.34
CA HIS A 48 -14.95 9.92 18.19
C HIS A 48 -13.66 9.60 17.42
N VAL A 49 -12.54 9.67 18.13
CA VAL A 49 -11.23 9.29 17.60
C VAL A 49 -10.73 8.09 18.40
N ILE A 50 -10.43 7.01 17.71
CA ILE A 50 -9.96 5.76 18.31
C ILE A 50 -8.60 5.37 17.73
N ALA A 51 -7.76 4.70 18.51
CA ALA A 51 -6.48 4.18 18.05
C ALA A 51 -6.10 2.92 18.83
N ASP A 52 -5.18 2.14 18.25
CA ASP A 52 -4.67 0.94 18.89
C ASP A 52 -4.00 1.27 20.24
N ALA A 53 -4.37 0.53 21.29
CA ALA A 53 -3.81 0.69 22.64
C ALA A 53 -2.28 0.49 22.69
N ARG A 54 -1.69 -0.22 21.74
CA ARG A 54 -0.22 -0.38 21.60
C ARG A 54 0.50 0.96 21.36
N ASP A 55 -0.19 1.94 20.80
CA ASP A 55 0.33 3.29 20.55
C ASP A 55 0.18 4.25 21.73
N HIS A 56 -0.28 3.76 22.89
CA HIS A 56 -0.64 4.54 24.08
C HIS A 56 0.35 5.68 24.44
N ALA A 57 1.64 5.37 24.48
CA ALA A 57 2.67 6.35 24.91
C ALA A 57 2.86 7.54 23.93
N ARG A 58 2.23 7.48 22.74
CA ARG A 58 2.40 8.42 21.63
C ARG A 58 1.10 9.15 21.29
N LEU A 59 0.02 8.86 22.01
CA LEU A 59 -1.29 9.43 21.76
C LEU A 59 -1.62 10.47 22.83
N PRO A 60 -1.98 11.72 22.44
CA PRO A 60 -2.44 12.73 23.39
C PRO A 60 -3.81 12.37 23.96
N ASP A 61 -4.26 13.18 24.92
CA ASP A 61 -5.61 13.09 25.49
C ASP A 61 -6.69 13.34 24.43
N GLY A 62 -7.83 12.64 24.56
CA GLY A 62 -8.95 12.77 23.65
C GLY A 62 -9.00 11.71 22.55
N VAL A 63 -8.01 10.80 22.50
CA VAL A 63 -8.05 9.58 21.69
C VAL A 63 -8.42 8.40 22.58
N GLU A 64 -9.50 7.71 22.22
CA GLU A 64 -9.90 6.47 22.90
C GLU A 64 -8.95 5.34 22.45
N ARG A 65 -8.45 4.58 23.41
CA ARG A 65 -7.53 3.47 23.20
C ARG A 65 -8.30 2.17 23.17
N VAL A 66 -8.25 1.48 22.05
CA VAL A 66 -9.01 0.25 21.81
C VAL A 66 -8.08 -0.89 21.36
N SER A 67 -8.58 -2.11 21.35
CA SER A 67 -7.88 -3.22 20.70
C SER A 67 -7.88 -3.05 19.17
N GLU A 68 -6.95 -3.70 18.49
CA GLU A 68 -6.92 -3.71 17.01
C GLU A 68 -8.24 -4.23 16.42
N ALA A 69 -8.85 -5.26 17.03
CA ALA A 69 -10.12 -5.80 16.58
C ALA A 69 -11.25 -4.77 16.71
N GLU A 70 -11.34 -4.06 17.83
CA GLU A 70 -12.31 -2.99 18.05
C GLU A 70 -12.07 -1.80 17.11
N LEU A 71 -10.79 -1.46 16.83
CA LEU A 71 -10.44 -0.43 15.87
C LEU A 71 -11.01 -0.76 14.49
N VAL A 72 -10.80 -1.99 14.01
CA VAL A 72 -11.32 -2.45 12.73
C VAL A 72 -12.86 -2.48 12.72
N GLU A 73 -13.50 -2.91 13.81
CA GLU A 73 -14.95 -3.01 13.90
C GLU A 73 -15.64 -1.64 13.92
N ARG A 74 -15.10 -0.67 14.70
CA ARG A 74 -15.76 0.62 14.99
C ARG A 74 -15.37 1.74 14.03
N ALA A 75 -14.25 1.61 13.32
CA ALA A 75 -13.83 2.65 12.39
C ALA A 75 -14.75 2.71 11.16
N GLY A 76 -15.31 3.88 10.89
CA GLY A 76 -16.00 4.20 9.63
C GLY A 76 -15.03 4.72 8.57
N ALA A 77 -13.88 5.28 9.01
CA ALA A 77 -12.74 5.62 8.17
C ALA A 77 -11.46 5.54 8.98
N LEU A 78 -10.33 5.29 8.31
CA LEU A 78 -9.00 5.39 8.92
C LEU A 78 -8.27 6.64 8.45
N ILE A 79 -7.55 7.27 9.38
CA ILE A 79 -6.61 8.35 9.12
C ILE A 79 -5.19 7.81 9.36
N SER A 80 -4.45 7.66 8.27
CA SER A 80 -3.06 7.22 8.30
C SER A 80 -2.12 8.42 8.44
N LEU A 81 -1.39 8.51 9.54
CA LEU A 81 -0.45 9.61 9.84
C LEU A 81 0.98 9.15 9.57
N GLY A 82 1.49 9.41 8.36
CA GLY A 82 2.83 8.98 7.96
C GLY A 82 3.08 9.09 6.47
N GLY A 83 3.86 8.18 5.93
CA GLY A 83 4.08 8.01 4.48
C GLY A 83 3.39 6.77 3.93
N ASP A 84 3.78 6.36 2.71
CA ASP A 84 3.18 5.20 2.02
C ASP A 84 3.24 3.91 2.86
N GLY A 85 4.32 3.66 3.60
CA GLY A 85 4.42 2.47 4.46
C GLY A 85 3.37 2.43 5.57
N THR A 86 3.03 3.60 6.18
CA THR A 86 1.96 3.69 7.18
C THR A 86 0.60 3.51 6.52
N MET A 87 0.43 4.07 5.33
CA MET A 87 -0.78 3.90 4.52
C MET A 87 -1.04 2.43 4.16
N LEU A 88 0.00 1.71 3.70
CA LEU A 88 -0.09 0.27 3.45
C LEU A 88 -0.47 -0.51 4.72
N GLY A 89 0.08 -0.11 5.88
CA GLY A 89 -0.30 -0.67 7.18
C GLY A 89 -1.78 -0.48 7.50
N ALA A 90 -2.30 0.73 7.28
CA ALA A 90 -3.72 1.04 7.49
C ALA A 90 -4.63 0.26 6.53
N LEU A 91 -4.26 0.16 5.26
CA LEU A 91 -5.01 -0.63 4.27
C LEU A 91 -5.03 -2.12 4.65
N ARG A 92 -3.89 -2.70 5.06
CA ARG A 92 -3.84 -4.11 5.51
C ARG A 92 -4.72 -4.37 6.72
N LEU A 93 -4.74 -3.44 7.66
CA LEU A 93 -5.55 -3.56 8.88
C LEU A 93 -7.04 -3.77 8.57
N VAL A 94 -7.55 -3.09 7.55
CA VAL A 94 -8.96 -3.14 7.17
C VAL A 94 -9.25 -3.93 5.89
N ALA A 95 -8.28 -4.69 5.37
CA ALA A 95 -8.45 -5.41 4.10
C ALA A 95 -9.60 -6.44 4.08
N ASN A 96 -9.99 -6.96 5.25
CA ASN A 96 -11.12 -7.88 5.40
C ASN A 96 -12.46 -7.17 5.65
N ARG A 97 -12.42 -5.89 6.03
CA ARG A 97 -13.56 -4.98 6.17
C ARG A 97 -13.16 -3.61 5.63
N PRO A 98 -13.08 -3.44 4.30
CA PRO A 98 -12.57 -2.21 3.71
C PRO A 98 -13.41 -0.99 4.10
N VAL A 99 -12.75 -0.01 4.71
CA VAL A 99 -13.28 1.32 4.99
C VAL A 99 -12.41 2.37 4.29
N PRO A 100 -12.91 3.59 4.04
CA PRO A 100 -12.10 4.66 3.47
C PRO A 100 -10.87 4.94 4.31
N VAL A 101 -9.70 5.03 3.67
CA VAL A 101 -8.43 5.37 4.32
C VAL A 101 -7.91 6.67 3.73
N MET A 102 -7.74 7.70 4.58
CA MET A 102 -7.16 8.99 4.21
C MET A 102 -5.72 9.09 4.74
N GLY A 103 -4.77 9.38 3.85
CA GLY A 103 -3.36 9.51 4.22
C GLY A 103 -2.97 10.96 4.47
N VAL A 104 -2.43 11.25 5.66
CA VAL A 104 -1.83 12.53 6.04
C VAL A 104 -0.31 12.39 6.06
N ASN A 105 0.38 13.19 5.25
CA ASN A 105 1.82 13.08 5.03
C ASN A 105 2.61 13.73 6.17
N LEU A 106 3.34 12.93 6.93
CA LEU A 106 4.29 13.42 7.96
C LEU A 106 5.75 13.36 7.52
N GLY A 107 6.02 13.18 6.24
CA GLY A 107 7.37 12.99 5.74
C GLY A 107 7.55 13.34 4.27
N HIS A 108 8.15 12.43 3.53
CA HIS A 108 8.38 12.58 2.09
C HIS A 108 7.11 12.30 1.29
N LEU A 109 7.01 12.91 0.11
CA LEU A 109 5.93 12.69 -0.82
C LEU A 109 5.86 11.21 -1.25
N GLY A 110 4.72 10.54 -0.96
CA GLY A 110 4.42 9.17 -1.35
C GLY A 110 3.45 9.07 -2.55
N PHE A 111 3.18 7.90 -3.09
CA PHE A 111 2.16 7.65 -4.12
C PHE A 111 0.75 7.56 -3.54
N LEU A 112 0.64 7.12 -2.28
CA LEU A 112 -0.64 6.84 -1.65
C LEU A 112 -1.16 8.02 -0.81
N VAL A 113 -0.24 8.79 -0.20
CA VAL A 113 -0.58 9.84 0.76
C VAL A 113 -0.76 11.18 0.06
N GLU A 114 -1.85 11.88 0.35
CA GLU A 114 -2.23 13.12 -0.36
C GLU A 114 -2.27 14.37 0.51
N VAL A 115 -2.80 14.25 1.74
CA VAL A 115 -3.11 15.41 2.61
C VAL A 115 -1.86 15.89 3.32
N GLN A 116 -1.63 17.22 3.33
CA GLN A 116 -0.62 17.83 4.18
C GLN A 116 -1.21 18.20 5.55
N PRO A 117 -0.41 18.26 6.64
CA PRO A 117 -0.91 18.61 7.98
C PRO A 117 -1.64 19.95 8.05
N GLN A 118 -1.26 20.90 7.19
CA GLN A 118 -1.88 22.22 7.10
C GLN A 118 -3.28 22.16 6.47
N GLU A 119 -3.55 21.17 5.62
CA GLU A 119 -4.81 20.95 4.90
C GLU A 119 -5.80 20.08 5.70
N LEU A 120 -5.43 19.60 6.91
CA LEU A 120 -6.15 18.56 7.65
C LEU A 120 -7.62 18.91 7.92
N ASP A 121 -7.93 20.12 8.41
CA ASP A 121 -9.31 20.50 8.76
C ASP A 121 -10.22 20.46 7.52
N ALA A 122 -9.77 21.06 6.43
CA ALA A 122 -10.51 21.04 5.17
C ALA A 122 -10.67 19.60 4.61
N ALA A 123 -9.65 18.74 4.81
CA ALA A 123 -9.70 17.34 4.43
C ALA A 123 -10.72 16.55 5.25
N LEU A 124 -10.76 16.77 6.57
CA LEU A 124 -11.73 16.15 7.47
C LEU A 124 -13.16 16.63 7.20
N ASP A 125 -13.37 17.92 6.91
CA ASP A 125 -14.68 18.45 6.50
C ASP A 125 -15.19 17.78 5.23
N ARG A 126 -14.31 17.58 4.25
CA ARG A 126 -14.66 16.88 3.01
C ARG A 126 -14.94 15.40 3.26
N LEU A 127 -14.15 14.74 4.10
CA LEU A 127 -14.39 13.35 4.50
C LEU A 127 -15.75 13.21 5.19
N ASN A 128 -16.08 14.10 6.12
CA ASN A 128 -17.34 14.08 6.87
C ASN A 128 -18.58 14.36 6.00
N THR A 129 -18.43 15.19 4.98
CA THR A 129 -19.52 15.56 4.06
C THR A 129 -19.63 14.66 2.84
N GLY A 130 -18.75 13.65 2.68
CA GLY A 130 -18.73 12.77 1.52
C GLY A 130 -18.20 13.44 0.24
N ASN A 131 -17.55 14.62 0.35
CA ASN A 131 -16.99 15.33 -0.79
C ASN A 131 -15.57 14.85 -1.14
N PHE A 132 -15.47 13.59 -1.52
CA PHE A 132 -14.23 12.92 -1.95
C PHE A 132 -14.55 11.81 -2.95
N THR A 133 -13.54 11.24 -3.56
CA THR A 133 -13.65 10.04 -4.38
C THR A 133 -12.88 8.89 -3.73
N ILE A 134 -13.25 7.67 -4.08
CA ILE A 134 -12.54 6.45 -3.67
C ILE A 134 -11.70 5.96 -4.84
N GLU A 135 -10.42 5.73 -4.58
CA GLU A 135 -9.54 4.96 -5.44
C GLU A 135 -9.43 3.54 -4.87
N GLU A 136 -9.94 2.57 -5.61
CA GLU A 136 -9.97 1.18 -5.21
C GLU A 136 -8.64 0.49 -5.53
N HIS A 137 -8.12 -0.28 -4.58
CA HIS A 137 -6.89 -1.04 -4.77
C HIS A 137 -7.10 -2.51 -4.52
N SER A 138 -6.57 -3.32 -5.43
CA SER A 138 -6.45 -4.76 -5.25
C SER A 138 -5.29 -5.09 -4.32
N ALA A 139 -5.39 -6.22 -3.61
CA ALA A 139 -4.31 -6.76 -2.80
C ALA A 139 -3.96 -8.18 -3.23
N ALA A 140 -2.68 -8.53 -3.16
CA ALA A 140 -2.24 -9.90 -3.27
C ALA A 140 -2.44 -10.59 -1.92
N VAL A 141 -3.08 -11.74 -1.94
CA VAL A 141 -3.47 -12.49 -0.74
C VAL A 141 -2.86 -13.88 -0.83
N LEU A 142 -2.21 -14.31 0.24
CA LEU A 142 -1.77 -15.69 0.41
C LEU A 142 -2.27 -16.26 1.73
N THR A 143 -2.55 -17.55 1.73
CA THR A 143 -2.85 -18.29 2.96
C THR A 143 -1.55 -18.92 3.45
N ASP A 144 -1.15 -18.61 4.68
CA ASP A 144 0.04 -19.14 5.34
C ASP A 144 -0.40 -19.85 6.62
N GLU A 145 -0.26 -21.17 6.65
CA GLU A 145 -0.82 -22.03 7.70
C GLU A 145 -2.32 -21.79 7.93
N SER A 146 -2.70 -21.05 8.96
CA SER A 146 -4.09 -20.68 9.28
C SER A 146 -4.39 -19.20 9.03
N ASP A 147 -3.36 -18.39 8.77
CA ASP A 147 -3.49 -16.95 8.65
C ASP A 147 -3.49 -16.50 7.19
N GLU A 148 -4.26 -15.48 6.92
CA GLU A 148 -4.27 -14.82 5.63
C GLU A 148 -3.34 -13.61 5.66
N LEU A 149 -2.31 -13.61 4.80
CA LEU A 149 -1.39 -12.50 4.63
C LEU A 149 -1.81 -11.66 3.43
N VAL A 150 -1.90 -10.35 3.63
CA VAL A 150 -2.36 -9.39 2.62
C VAL A 150 -1.23 -8.42 2.29
N ALA A 151 -0.91 -8.30 1.00
CA ALA A 151 0.06 -7.35 0.47
C ALA A 151 -0.61 -6.37 -0.48
N PHE A 152 -0.41 -5.08 -0.26
CA PHE A 152 -0.83 -4.05 -1.20
C PHE A 152 0.25 -3.73 -2.23
N ASN A 153 1.53 -3.82 -1.89
CA ASN A 153 2.60 -3.72 -2.88
C ASN A 153 2.97 -5.09 -3.44
N ASP A 154 3.59 -5.94 -2.63
CA ASP A 154 4.16 -7.19 -3.13
C ASP A 154 4.32 -8.27 -2.05
N ILE A 155 4.33 -9.51 -2.53
CA ILE A 155 4.81 -10.69 -1.84
C ILE A 155 6.13 -11.07 -2.50
N ALA A 156 7.21 -11.21 -1.73
CA ALA A 156 8.50 -11.58 -2.27
C ALA A 156 9.10 -12.81 -1.57
N LEU A 157 9.71 -13.67 -2.36
CA LEU A 157 10.61 -14.73 -1.90
C LEU A 157 12.03 -14.24 -2.15
N ALA A 158 12.75 -13.84 -1.10
CA ALA A 158 14.10 -13.29 -1.23
C ALA A 158 15.14 -14.25 -0.66
N SER A 159 16.21 -14.51 -1.42
CA SER A 159 17.33 -15.31 -0.96
C SER A 159 17.99 -14.68 0.27
N VAL A 160 18.60 -15.52 1.07
CA VAL A 160 19.31 -15.09 2.25
C VAL A 160 20.80 -15.42 2.05
N PRO A 161 21.70 -14.50 2.33
CA PRO A 161 23.13 -14.72 2.17
C PRO A 161 23.58 -16.02 2.84
N GLY A 162 24.22 -16.90 2.06
CA GLY A 162 24.72 -18.20 2.53
C GLY A 162 23.70 -19.35 2.46
N GLU A 163 22.42 -19.10 2.13
CA GLU A 163 21.38 -20.13 2.08
C GLU A 163 20.96 -20.55 0.66
N GLY A 164 21.64 -20.04 -0.37
CA GLY A 164 21.37 -20.40 -1.77
C GLY A 164 20.35 -19.48 -2.46
N SER A 165 20.14 -19.72 -3.75
CA SER A 165 19.19 -18.95 -4.58
C SER A 165 17.76 -19.48 -4.43
N VAL A 166 16.79 -18.64 -4.75
CA VAL A 166 15.37 -19.03 -4.89
C VAL A 166 15.24 -19.88 -6.16
N GLN A 167 14.75 -21.10 -6.03
CA GLN A 167 14.39 -21.96 -7.15
C GLN A 167 12.92 -22.37 -7.01
N ALA A 168 12.09 -21.92 -7.94
CA ALA A 168 10.65 -22.11 -7.85
C ALA A 168 10.01 -22.46 -9.19
N VAL A 169 8.91 -23.20 -9.14
CA VAL A 169 8.01 -23.42 -10.27
C VAL A 169 6.79 -22.53 -10.09
N LEU A 170 6.49 -21.74 -11.11
CA LEU A 170 5.24 -21.01 -11.20
C LEU A 170 4.17 -21.91 -11.84
N THR A 171 3.03 -21.97 -11.20
CA THR A 171 1.81 -22.58 -11.71
C THR A 171 0.74 -21.52 -11.86
N VAL A 172 0.09 -21.45 -13.02
CA VAL A 172 -1.01 -20.54 -13.32
C VAL A 172 -2.20 -21.39 -13.72
N MET A 173 -3.36 -21.18 -13.13
CA MET A 173 -4.57 -21.98 -13.40
C MET A 173 -4.32 -23.50 -13.28
N GLY A 174 -3.51 -23.93 -12.31
CA GLY A 174 -3.17 -25.34 -12.10
C GLY A 174 -2.19 -25.94 -13.13
N ARG A 175 -1.62 -25.14 -14.04
CA ARG A 175 -0.66 -25.58 -15.05
C ARG A 175 0.72 -24.99 -14.80
N ALA A 176 1.75 -25.82 -14.77
CA ALA A 176 3.13 -25.36 -14.66
C ALA A 176 3.45 -24.43 -15.86
N SER A 177 3.75 -23.17 -15.57
CA SER A 177 3.96 -22.11 -16.55
C SER A 177 5.42 -21.73 -16.71
N GLY A 178 6.27 -22.05 -15.73
CA GLY A 178 7.70 -21.82 -15.84
C GLY A 178 8.48 -22.05 -14.58
N ARG A 179 9.81 -22.02 -14.72
CA ARG A 179 10.76 -22.14 -13.62
C ARG A 179 11.57 -20.88 -13.46
N TYR A 180 11.89 -20.56 -12.24
CA TYR A 180 12.76 -19.46 -11.86
C TYR A 180 13.94 -19.97 -11.04
N ARG A 181 15.12 -19.40 -11.31
CA ARG A 181 16.28 -19.45 -10.42
C ARG A 181 16.85 -18.05 -10.34
N CYS A 182 16.72 -17.39 -9.20
CA CYS A 182 17.01 -15.98 -9.03
C CYS A 182 17.36 -15.65 -7.56
N ASP A 183 17.76 -14.40 -7.30
CA ASP A 183 18.02 -13.95 -5.93
C ASP A 183 16.71 -13.60 -5.19
N ALA A 184 15.72 -13.11 -5.93
CA ALA A 184 14.38 -12.98 -5.38
C ALA A 184 13.32 -13.16 -6.49
N LEU A 185 12.11 -13.55 -6.08
CA LEU A 185 10.93 -13.58 -6.94
C LEU A 185 9.85 -12.72 -6.31
N VAL A 186 9.45 -11.67 -7.02
CA VAL A 186 8.50 -10.66 -6.54
C VAL A 186 7.16 -10.85 -7.25
N ILE A 187 6.08 -10.94 -6.49
CA ILE A 187 4.69 -10.97 -6.96
C ILE A 187 4.06 -9.66 -6.54
N ALA A 188 3.92 -8.73 -7.46
CA ALA A 188 3.43 -7.38 -7.17
C ALA A 188 2.00 -7.17 -7.66
N THR A 189 1.26 -6.37 -6.92
CA THR A 189 -0.02 -5.79 -7.35
C THR A 189 0.24 -4.64 -8.35
N PRO A 190 -0.80 -4.07 -8.96
CA PRO A 190 -0.63 -2.90 -9.81
C PRO A 190 0.02 -1.70 -9.09
N ILE A 191 -0.39 -1.38 -7.86
CA ILE A 191 0.25 -0.28 -7.10
C ILE A 191 1.68 -0.63 -6.68
N GLY A 192 1.95 -1.90 -6.40
CA GLY A 192 3.29 -2.41 -6.09
C GLY A 192 4.22 -2.46 -7.31
N SER A 193 3.68 -2.27 -8.54
CA SER A 193 4.52 -2.17 -9.74
C SER A 193 5.50 -1.01 -9.70
N THR A 194 5.28 0.00 -8.86
CA THR A 194 6.19 1.13 -8.62
C THR A 194 7.18 0.90 -7.47
N ALA A 195 7.11 -0.26 -6.79
CA ALA A 195 7.92 -0.60 -5.61
C ALA A 195 9.06 -1.59 -5.97
N TYR A 196 9.16 -2.72 -5.28
CA TYR A 196 10.24 -3.68 -5.48
C TYR A 196 10.22 -4.31 -6.90
N SER A 197 9.02 -4.53 -7.46
CA SER A 197 8.88 -5.01 -8.85
C SER A 197 9.55 -4.06 -9.85
N TYR A 198 9.40 -2.73 -9.70
CA TYR A 198 10.07 -1.76 -10.54
C TYR A 198 11.58 -1.86 -10.46
N ALA A 199 12.14 -1.92 -9.24
CA ALA A 199 13.57 -2.09 -9.01
C ALA A 199 14.11 -3.41 -9.59
N ALA A 200 13.26 -4.43 -9.74
CA ALA A 200 13.55 -5.69 -10.40
C ALA A 200 13.40 -5.65 -11.94
N GLY A 201 13.11 -4.49 -12.53
CA GLY A 201 12.87 -4.33 -13.96
C GLY A 201 11.48 -4.73 -14.41
N GLY A 202 10.52 -4.79 -13.50
CA GLY A 202 9.10 -5.00 -13.79
C GLY A 202 8.47 -3.80 -14.49
N PRO A 203 7.42 -4.02 -15.31
CA PRO A 203 6.70 -2.94 -15.95
C PRO A 203 5.86 -2.15 -14.96
N LEU A 204 5.64 -0.87 -15.25
CA LEU A 204 4.61 -0.08 -14.57
C LEU A 204 3.23 -0.56 -15.03
N VAL A 205 2.35 -0.77 -14.07
CA VAL A 205 0.98 -1.22 -14.31
C VAL A 205 0.01 -0.18 -13.74
N SER A 206 -1.00 0.17 -14.52
CA SER A 206 -2.05 1.07 -14.08
C SER A 206 -2.76 0.51 -12.83
N PRO A 207 -2.97 1.31 -11.77
CA PRO A 207 -3.72 0.88 -10.59
C PRO A 207 -5.16 0.40 -10.88
N MET A 208 -5.70 0.81 -12.04
CA MET A 208 -7.05 0.44 -12.49
C MET A 208 -7.15 -0.97 -13.09
N LEU A 209 -6.03 -1.67 -13.24
CA LEU A 209 -6.01 -3.02 -13.80
C LEU A 209 -6.02 -4.06 -12.67
N ASP A 210 -6.83 -5.10 -12.84
CA ASP A 210 -6.73 -6.31 -12.03
C ASP A 210 -5.67 -7.24 -12.65
N ALA A 211 -4.44 -7.07 -12.21
CA ALA A 211 -3.29 -7.81 -12.72
C ALA A 211 -2.30 -8.12 -11.58
N VAL A 212 -1.44 -9.10 -11.83
CA VAL A 212 -0.31 -9.44 -10.98
C VAL A 212 0.96 -9.39 -11.82
N VAL A 213 2.01 -8.76 -11.31
CA VAL A 213 3.33 -8.71 -11.96
C VAL A 213 4.27 -9.68 -11.24
N ILE A 214 4.86 -10.60 -11.98
CA ILE A 214 5.87 -11.51 -11.45
C ILE A 214 7.23 -11.07 -11.98
N SER A 215 8.11 -10.62 -11.10
CA SER A 215 9.42 -10.06 -11.44
C SER A 215 10.56 -10.85 -10.77
N PRO A 216 11.41 -11.56 -11.54
CA PRO A 216 12.60 -12.17 -11.00
C PRO A 216 13.71 -11.14 -10.80
N VAL A 217 14.39 -11.17 -9.67
CA VAL A 217 15.55 -10.33 -9.34
C VAL A 217 16.82 -11.11 -9.62
N ALA A 218 17.74 -10.56 -10.38
CA ALA A 218 19.02 -11.19 -10.76
C ALA A 218 18.83 -12.64 -11.23
N PRO A 219 18.02 -12.90 -12.27
CA PRO A 219 17.74 -14.28 -12.72
C PRO A 219 19.00 -14.97 -13.22
N ILE A 220 19.27 -16.17 -12.69
CA ILE A 220 20.42 -17.00 -13.04
C ILE A 220 20.06 -17.93 -14.20
N SER A 221 18.85 -18.52 -14.15
CA SER A 221 18.32 -19.39 -15.21
C SER A 221 16.80 -19.50 -15.12
N GLY A 222 16.17 -20.05 -16.17
CA GLY A 222 14.72 -20.13 -16.30
C GLY A 222 14.14 -18.83 -16.86
N ILE A 223 12.97 -18.45 -16.39
CA ILE A 223 12.31 -17.21 -16.83
C ILE A 223 13.08 -16.00 -16.28
N SER A 224 13.57 -15.15 -17.19
CA SER A 224 14.39 -14.00 -16.86
C SER A 224 13.67 -12.65 -17.07
N ARG A 225 12.46 -12.66 -17.61
CA ARG A 225 11.68 -11.45 -17.88
C ARG A 225 10.48 -11.39 -16.93
N PRO A 226 10.09 -10.20 -16.48
CA PRO A 226 8.84 -10.02 -15.78
C PRO A 226 7.65 -10.45 -16.64
N ALA A 227 6.64 -11.00 -16.00
CA ALA A 227 5.37 -11.40 -16.60
C ALA A 227 4.21 -10.68 -15.94
N VAL A 228 3.21 -10.28 -16.75
CA VAL A 228 1.94 -9.74 -16.24
C VAL A 228 0.88 -10.81 -16.46
N ILE A 229 0.16 -11.15 -15.40
CA ILE A 229 -0.87 -12.19 -15.38
C ILE A 229 -2.18 -11.57 -14.93
N SER A 230 -3.29 -12.05 -15.44
CA SER A 230 -4.61 -11.60 -15.03
C SER A 230 -4.84 -11.87 -13.54
N GLY A 231 -5.40 -10.90 -12.83
CA GLY A 231 -5.77 -11.06 -11.43
C GLY A 231 -6.84 -12.13 -11.17
N ALA A 232 -7.58 -12.51 -12.21
CA ALA A 232 -8.56 -13.61 -12.15
C ALA A 232 -7.90 -15.01 -12.17
N GLU A 233 -6.60 -15.10 -12.45
CA GLU A 233 -5.88 -16.35 -12.56
C GLU A 233 -5.17 -16.69 -11.23
N PRO A 234 -5.59 -17.73 -10.49
CA PRO A 234 -4.89 -18.14 -9.27
C PRO A 234 -3.47 -18.62 -9.60
N LEU A 235 -2.53 -18.21 -8.77
CA LEU A 235 -1.12 -18.47 -8.90
C LEU A 235 -0.65 -19.39 -7.77
N ALA A 236 0.27 -20.31 -8.06
CA ALA A 236 1.02 -21.00 -7.04
C ALA A 236 2.52 -20.95 -7.36
N LEU A 237 3.33 -20.80 -6.32
CA LEU A 237 4.78 -20.91 -6.36
C LEU A 237 5.20 -22.07 -5.48
N ALA A 238 5.81 -23.08 -6.07
CA ALA A 238 6.39 -24.22 -5.36
C ALA A 238 7.92 -24.12 -5.37
N LEU A 239 8.53 -24.08 -4.19
CA LEU A 239 9.99 -24.18 -4.06
C LEU A 239 10.46 -25.58 -4.45
N LEU A 240 11.54 -25.65 -5.22
CA LEU A 240 12.16 -26.92 -5.56
C LEU A 240 12.95 -27.47 -4.36
N GLU A 241 13.19 -28.77 -4.33
CA GLU A 241 13.95 -29.46 -3.27
C GLU A 241 15.41 -28.96 -3.13
N ASP A 242 15.98 -28.45 -4.23
CA ASP A 242 17.30 -27.85 -4.29
C ASP A 242 17.29 -26.32 -4.17
N SER A 243 16.15 -25.73 -3.82
CA SER A 243 16.04 -24.31 -3.51
C SER A 243 16.79 -23.97 -2.22
N GLY A 244 17.30 -22.73 -2.14
CA GLY A 244 17.64 -22.13 -0.86
C GLY A 244 16.40 -21.99 0.05
N ARG A 245 16.62 -21.46 1.25
CA ARG A 245 15.55 -21.14 2.23
C ARG A 245 15.21 -19.64 2.20
N PRO A 246 14.42 -19.17 1.24
CA PRO A 246 14.15 -17.75 1.10
C PRO A 246 13.33 -17.19 2.27
N ALA A 247 13.48 -15.88 2.49
CA ALA A 247 12.58 -15.13 3.33
C ALA A 247 11.29 -14.82 2.56
N LEU A 248 10.15 -15.20 3.11
CA LEU A 248 8.85 -14.73 2.67
C LEU A 248 8.64 -13.31 3.23
N GLN A 249 8.45 -12.37 2.33
CA GLN A 249 8.21 -10.95 2.65
C GLN A 249 6.82 -10.54 2.16
N VAL A 250 6.16 -9.67 2.91
CA VAL A 250 4.88 -9.05 2.58
C VAL A 250 5.02 -7.54 2.76
N ASP A 251 4.90 -6.75 1.70
CA ASP A 251 5.16 -5.31 1.67
C ASP A 251 6.48 -4.94 2.37
N GLY A 252 7.57 -5.65 2.03
CA GLY A 252 8.91 -5.44 2.59
C GLY A 252 9.12 -5.96 4.02
N THR A 253 8.10 -6.54 4.67
CA THR A 253 8.22 -7.10 6.02
C THR A 253 8.43 -8.61 5.95
N ILE A 254 9.53 -9.11 6.55
CA ILE A 254 9.79 -10.54 6.64
C ILE A 254 8.77 -11.18 7.58
N ARG A 255 8.08 -12.21 7.10
CA ARG A 255 7.14 -13.02 7.86
C ARG A 255 7.79 -14.28 8.42
N ARG A 256 8.41 -15.08 7.57
CA ARG A 256 9.12 -16.30 7.94
C ARG A 256 10.13 -16.73 6.87
N ARG A 257 10.82 -17.82 7.12
CA ARG A 257 11.59 -18.56 6.13
C ARG A 257 10.73 -19.65 5.53
N MET A 258 10.94 -19.92 4.26
CA MET A 258 10.33 -21.07 3.60
C MET A 258 11.32 -22.21 3.49
N ALA A 259 10.84 -23.44 3.63
CA ALA A 259 11.63 -24.64 3.40
C ALA A 259 11.56 -25.08 1.92
N PRO A 260 12.60 -25.76 1.39
CA PRO A 260 12.51 -26.46 0.11
C PRO A 260 11.28 -27.38 0.06
N GLY A 261 10.64 -27.49 -1.09
CA GLY A 261 9.41 -28.27 -1.29
C GLY A 261 8.11 -27.56 -0.86
N GLU A 262 8.17 -26.46 -0.09
CA GLU A 262 6.96 -25.70 0.27
C GLU A 262 6.37 -24.95 -0.94
N SER A 263 5.06 -24.74 -0.89
CA SER A 263 4.33 -23.97 -1.90
C SER A 263 3.51 -22.86 -1.28
N LEU A 264 3.32 -21.79 -2.04
CA LEU A 264 2.45 -20.66 -1.73
C LEU A 264 1.37 -20.57 -2.80
N GLU A 265 0.12 -20.37 -2.38
CA GLU A 265 -0.96 -19.99 -3.28
C GLU A 265 -1.23 -18.49 -3.12
N VAL A 266 -1.22 -17.78 -4.24
CA VAL A 266 -1.46 -16.34 -4.28
C VAL A 266 -2.65 -16.05 -5.17
N ARG A 267 -3.56 -15.23 -4.67
CA ARG A 267 -4.70 -14.71 -5.42
C ARG A 267 -4.76 -13.19 -5.31
N LEU A 268 -5.31 -12.54 -6.31
CA LEU A 268 -5.65 -11.13 -6.22
C LEU A 268 -7.04 -10.98 -5.61
N ARG A 269 -7.15 -10.11 -4.60
CA ARG A 269 -8.43 -9.67 -4.04
C ARG A 269 -8.70 -8.27 -4.56
N PRO A 270 -9.69 -8.09 -5.44
CA PRO A 270 -10.08 -6.76 -5.91
C PRO A 270 -10.71 -5.96 -4.77
N ARG A 271 -10.62 -4.64 -4.83
CA ARG A 271 -11.26 -3.71 -3.89
C ARG A 271 -10.92 -3.97 -2.41
N ALA A 272 -9.72 -4.49 -2.14
CA ALA A 272 -9.27 -4.77 -0.78
C ALA A 272 -8.91 -3.50 0.01
N GLY A 273 -8.59 -2.42 -0.68
CA GLY A 273 -8.26 -1.11 -0.10
C GLY A 273 -9.07 0.01 -0.76
N LEU A 274 -9.55 0.95 0.06
CA LEU A 274 -10.33 2.10 -0.36
C LEU A 274 -9.58 3.38 0.03
N VAL A 275 -8.88 3.98 -0.91
CA VAL A 275 -8.08 5.21 -0.66
C VAL A 275 -8.91 6.44 -0.96
N VAL A 276 -9.00 7.34 0.02
CA VAL A 276 -9.66 8.64 -0.14
C VAL A 276 -8.82 9.55 -1.02
N ARG A 277 -9.44 10.10 -2.09
CA ARG A 277 -8.88 11.11 -2.95
C ARG A 277 -9.71 12.38 -2.86
N LEU A 278 -9.09 13.42 -2.35
CA LEU A 278 -9.72 14.73 -2.23
C LEU A 278 -9.64 15.50 -3.55
N ASP A 279 -8.51 15.43 -4.22
CA ASP A 279 -8.27 16.10 -5.49
C ASP A 279 -7.66 15.09 -6.50
N PRO A 280 -8.51 14.35 -7.25
CA PRO A 280 -8.05 13.35 -8.20
C PRO A 280 -7.12 13.91 -9.29
N GLU A 281 -7.37 15.14 -9.76
CA GLU A 281 -6.52 15.78 -10.78
C GLU A 281 -5.13 16.11 -10.23
N ARG A 282 -5.06 16.66 -9.01
CA ARG A 282 -3.80 16.94 -8.31
C ARG A 282 -3.05 15.64 -8.02
N HIS A 283 -3.78 14.59 -7.63
CA HIS A 283 -3.20 13.27 -7.40
C HIS A 283 -2.61 12.69 -8.69
N GLN A 284 -3.33 12.73 -9.80
CA GLN A 284 -2.85 12.25 -11.09
C GLN A 284 -1.57 12.99 -11.52
N ARG A 285 -1.55 14.32 -11.47
CA ARG A 285 -0.35 15.12 -11.79
C ARG A 285 0.84 14.75 -10.91
N ARG A 286 0.61 14.55 -9.60
CA ARG A 286 1.66 14.11 -8.67
C ARG A 286 2.19 12.72 -9.01
N SER A 287 1.34 11.80 -9.42
CA SER A 287 1.73 10.45 -9.82
C SER A 287 2.54 10.47 -11.11
N GLU A 288 2.16 11.28 -12.10
CA GLU A 288 2.92 11.48 -13.34
C GLU A 288 4.34 12.01 -13.04
N VAL A 289 4.44 13.03 -12.16
CA VAL A 289 5.73 13.57 -11.72
C VAL A 289 6.58 12.49 -11.07
N LYS A 290 6.01 11.68 -10.18
CA LYS A 290 6.75 10.61 -9.49
C LYS A 290 7.20 9.51 -10.42
N LEU A 291 6.35 9.11 -11.36
CA LEU A 291 6.71 8.12 -12.38
C LEU A 291 7.88 8.64 -13.22
N SER A 292 7.89 9.93 -13.57
CA SER A 292 9.02 10.54 -14.28
C SER A 292 10.29 10.62 -13.42
N LEU A 293 10.17 10.71 -12.10
CA LEU A 293 11.32 10.73 -11.17
C LEU A 293 11.96 9.37 -10.92
N LEU A 294 11.25 8.27 -11.18
CA LEU A 294 11.84 6.92 -11.05
C LEU A 294 13.03 6.73 -12.01
N ASP A 295 13.00 7.38 -13.16
CA ASP A 295 14.03 7.24 -14.19
C ASP A 295 14.98 8.46 -14.31
N LEU A 296 14.76 9.53 -13.54
CA LEU A 296 15.54 10.75 -13.63
C LEU A 296 16.38 10.97 -12.38
N PRO A 297 17.71 11.17 -12.51
CA PRO A 297 18.58 11.48 -11.37
C PRO A 297 18.36 12.89 -10.80
N PHE A 298 17.71 13.80 -11.55
CA PHE A 298 17.47 15.19 -11.15
C PHE A 298 16.03 15.61 -11.38
N LEU A 299 15.50 16.42 -10.45
CA LEU A 299 14.17 17.02 -10.60
C LEU A 299 14.24 18.18 -11.60
N PRO A 300 13.46 18.18 -12.70
CA PRO A 300 13.29 19.37 -13.52
C PRO A 300 12.78 20.55 -12.69
N GLU A 301 13.20 21.79 -13.03
CA GLU A 301 12.81 22.99 -12.27
C GLU A 301 11.28 23.16 -12.17
N GLU A 302 10.58 22.84 -13.22
CA GLU A 302 9.11 22.91 -13.33
C GLU A 302 8.38 21.97 -12.34
N MET A 303 9.08 20.96 -11.81
CA MET A 303 8.53 20.01 -10.83
C MET A 303 8.78 20.39 -9.38
N ARG A 304 9.64 21.40 -9.12
CA ARG A 304 9.98 21.84 -7.76
C ARG A 304 8.78 22.42 -7.01
N ASP A 305 7.87 23.06 -7.73
CA ASP A 305 6.65 23.64 -7.15
C ASP A 305 5.64 22.61 -6.68
N LEU A 306 5.78 21.34 -7.11
CA LEU A 306 4.97 20.22 -6.67
C LEU A 306 5.49 19.56 -5.37
N LEU A 307 6.71 19.91 -4.94
CA LEU A 307 7.24 19.46 -3.67
C LEU A 307 6.76 20.35 -2.53
N PRO A 308 6.51 19.80 -1.33
CA PRO A 308 6.28 20.65 -0.16
C PRO A 308 7.51 21.56 0.02
N ARG A 309 7.29 22.86 0.23
CA ARG A 309 8.33 23.86 0.46
C ARG A 309 9.09 23.54 1.76
N ARG A 310 10.01 22.60 1.69
CA ARG A 310 11.14 22.50 2.61
C ARG A 310 12.36 23.01 1.85
N GLU A 311 13.19 23.80 2.53
CA GLU A 311 14.50 24.24 2.01
C GLU A 311 15.19 23.03 1.35
N ALA A 312 15.41 23.13 0.05
CA ALA A 312 16.11 22.08 -0.68
C ALA A 312 17.48 21.89 -0.03
N PRO A 313 17.91 20.68 0.28
CA PRO A 313 19.28 20.47 0.73
C PRO A 313 20.19 21.00 -0.36
N ALA A 314 21.17 21.83 0.04
CA ALA A 314 22.17 22.39 -0.85
C ALA A 314 22.80 21.25 -1.66
N LEU A 315 22.70 21.34 -2.99
CA LEU A 315 23.36 20.39 -3.89
C LEU A 315 24.87 20.43 -3.58
N ILE A 316 25.43 19.28 -3.22
CA ILE A 316 26.85 19.09 -3.07
C ILE A 316 27.46 19.38 -4.45
N PRO A 317 28.37 20.37 -4.59
CA PRO A 317 29.04 20.61 -5.87
C PRO A 317 29.85 19.38 -6.25
N ALA A 318 29.69 18.92 -7.49
CA ALA A 318 30.53 17.87 -8.05
C ALA A 318 32.00 18.38 -8.06
N THR A 319 32.87 17.70 -7.30
CA THR A 319 34.31 17.81 -7.40
C THR A 319 34.84 16.91 -8.50
#